data_a63bc9d8e0df1e9cfd5cb565865def8d
#
_entry.id   a63bc9d8e0df1e9cfd5cb565865def8d
#
_cell.length_a   1.000
_cell.length_b   1.000
_cell.length_c   1.000
_cell.angle_alpha   90.00
_cell.angle_beta   90.00
_cell.angle_gamma   90.00
#
_symmetry.space_group_name_H-M   'P 1'
#
loop_
_entity.id
_entity.type
_entity.pdbx_description
1 polymer ?
#
loop_
_entity_poly.entity_id
_entity_poly.type
_entity_poly.pdbx_seq_one_letter_code
_entity_poly.pdbx_strand_id
1 'polypeptide(L)'
;MQKGGVMTKGQIEAKISEAVSKFEIEFMGRGPKQIKTLIIQDLIVIRLKGFLSQSEQKLAENSQGVELLKKVRTTLFESSRSFLETLIKEVVDVEIISTHSDVSTKTGEKIIVITVGENLEERISQ
;
A
#
# COMPACT_ATOMS: atom_id res chain seq x y z
N MET A 1 -2.25 27.53 14.33
CA MET A 1 -2.10 26.73 14.21
C MET A 1 -2.45 26.29 13.65
N GLN A 2 -2.14 25.96 13.18
CA GLN A 2 -2.50 25.33 12.76
C GLN A 2 -2.90 24.76 13.28
N LYS A 3 -3.19 24.80 13.42
CA LYS A 3 -3.48 24.17 13.86
C LYS A 3 -3.65 23.28 13.84
N GLY A 4 -3.36 23.59 13.96
CA GLY A 4 -3.67 22.52 13.83
C GLY A 4 -4.06 21.53 13.33
N GLY A 5 -3.78 21.43 12.95
CA GLY A 5 -3.74 20.17 12.74
C GLY A 5 -4.75 19.35 12.07
N VAL A 6 -5.79 19.85 11.50
CA VAL A 6 -6.70 18.93 10.80
C VAL A 6 -6.29 18.85 9.34
N MET A 7 -5.80 17.66 8.93
CA MET A 7 -5.46 17.42 7.53
C MET A 7 -6.72 17.13 6.71
N THR A 8 -6.71 17.55 5.46
CA THR A 8 -7.76 17.21 4.53
C THR A 8 -7.64 15.73 4.12
N LYS A 9 -8.70 15.18 3.56
CA LYS A 9 -8.69 13.81 3.02
C LYS A 9 -7.53 13.62 2.04
N GLY A 10 -7.36 14.57 1.10
CA GLY A 10 -6.27 14.49 0.12
C GLY A 10 -4.89 14.54 0.76
N GLN A 11 -4.72 15.32 1.82
CA GLN A 11 -3.45 15.37 2.54
C GLN A 11 -3.15 14.05 3.24
N ILE A 12 -4.16 13.43 3.84
CA ILE A 12 -4.00 12.11 4.48
C ILE A 12 -3.66 11.06 3.45
N GLU A 13 -4.37 11.05 2.31
CA GLU A 13 -4.08 10.12 1.21
C GLU A 13 -2.64 10.29 0.72
N ALA A 14 -2.17 11.53 0.56
CA ALA A 14 -0.80 11.79 0.13
C ALA A 14 0.23 11.30 1.15
N LYS A 15 -0.05 11.49 2.44
CA LYS A 15 0.86 11.02 3.49
C LYS A 15 0.91 9.51 3.58
N ILE A 16 -0.21 8.84 3.35
CA ILE A 16 -0.24 7.37 3.28
C ILE A 16 0.59 6.89 2.10
N SER A 17 0.43 7.53 0.94
CA SER A 17 1.25 7.18 -0.25
C SER A 17 2.73 7.32 0.05
N GLU A 18 3.13 8.38 0.73
CA GLU A 18 4.52 8.62 1.11
C GLU A 18 5.04 7.53 2.05
N ALA A 19 4.24 7.17 3.07
CA ALA A 19 4.61 6.12 4.02
C ALA A 19 4.74 4.76 3.33
N VAL A 20 3.82 4.44 2.42
CA VAL A 20 3.85 3.17 1.68
C VAL A 20 5.04 3.11 0.72
N SER A 21 5.38 4.23 0.08
CA SER A 21 6.58 4.29 -0.78
C SER A 21 7.83 3.96 0.02
N LYS A 22 7.98 4.52 1.20
CA LYS A 22 9.11 4.23 2.09
C LYS A 22 9.14 2.76 2.48
N PHE A 23 7.97 2.20 2.82
CA PHE A 23 7.84 0.79 3.15
C PHE A 23 8.30 -0.10 1.99
N GLU A 24 7.87 0.21 0.77
CA GLU A 24 8.25 -0.57 -0.41
C GLU A 24 9.76 -0.54 -0.65
N ILE A 25 10.37 0.63 -0.52
CA ILE A 25 11.82 0.77 -0.68
C ILE A 25 12.56 -0.06 0.38
N GLU A 26 12.14 0.05 1.63
CA GLU A 26 12.85 -0.57 2.75
C GLU A 26 12.67 -2.08 2.81
N PHE A 27 11.44 -2.58 2.63
CA PHE A 27 11.13 -3.98 2.85
C PHE A 27 10.98 -4.80 1.57
N MET A 28 10.64 -4.14 0.46
CA MET A 28 10.47 -4.83 -0.81
C MET A 28 11.63 -4.55 -1.78
N GLY A 29 12.56 -3.69 -1.38
CA GLY A 29 13.80 -3.42 -2.08
C GLY A 29 13.70 -2.34 -3.16
N ARG A 30 12.51 -1.86 -3.49
CA ARG A 30 12.33 -0.93 -4.57
C ARG A 30 10.99 -0.22 -4.45
N GLY A 31 10.98 1.09 -4.71
CA GLY A 31 9.76 1.88 -4.71
C GLY A 31 9.03 1.82 -6.05
N PRO A 32 7.73 2.12 -6.05
CA PRO A 32 6.94 2.16 -7.28
C PRO A 32 7.25 3.43 -8.09
N LYS A 33 6.96 3.39 -9.39
CA LYS A 33 7.03 4.58 -10.24
C LYS A 33 5.85 5.51 -10.01
N GLN A 34 4.71 4.94 -9.66
CA GLN A 34 3.49 5.69 -9.35
C GLN A 34 2.81 5.05 -8.16
N ILE A 35 2.22 5.88 -7.30
CA ILE A 35 1.42 5.41 -6.19
C ILE A 35 0.25 6.35 -5.98
N LYS A 36 -0.91 5.76 -5.70
CA LYS A 36 -2.12 6.52 -5.39
C LYS A 36 -2.87 5.86 -4.25
N THR A 37 -3.29 6.67 -3.29
CA THR A 37 -4.10 6.23 -2.16
C THR A 37 -5.47 6.86 -2.25
N LEU A 38 -6.50 6.05 -2.05
CA LEU A 38 -7.89 6.51 -1.97
C LEU A 38 -8.51 6.02 -0.68
N ILE A 39 -9.21 6.90 0.01
CA ILE A 39 -9.98 6.55 1.20
C ILE A 39 -11.44 6.53 0.79
N ILE A 40 -12.07 5.37 0.90
CA ILE A 40 -13.45 5.14 0.48
C ILE A 40 -14.17 4.45 1.63
N GLN A 41 -15.02 5.21 2.35
CA GLN A 41 -15.77 4.70 3.49
C GLN A 41 -14.80 4.14 4.56
N ASP A 42 -14.85 2.84 4.84
CA ASP A 42 -13.97 2.18 5.81
C ASP A 42 -12.78 1.47 5.15
N LEU A 43 -12.47 1.86 3.90
CA LEU A 43 -11.36 1.25 3.14
C LEU A 43 -10.29 2.28 2.82
N ILE A 44 -9.03 1.84 2.92
CA ILE A 44 -7.89 2.56 2.37
C ILE A 44 -7.38 1.70 1.22
N VAL A 45 -7.45 2.23 -0.01
CA VAL A 45 -7.02 1.51 -1.20
C VAL A 45 -5.76 2.17 -1.74
N ILE A 46 -4.69 1.39 -1.88
CA ILE A 46 -3.40 1.89 -2.34
C ILE A 46 -3.02 1.15 -3.61
N ARG A 47 -2.82 1.91 -4.67
CA ARG A 47 -2.47 1.38 -5.98
C ARG A 47 -1.06 1.79 -6.33
N LEU A 48 -0.20 0.80 -6.61
CA LEU A 48 1.20 1.02 -6.95
C LEU A 48 1.45 0.48 -8.35
N LYS A 49 2.19 1.23 -9.16
CA LYS A 49 2.53 0.82 -10.53
C LYS A 49 4.03 0.93 -10.73
N GLY A 50 4.55 0.06 -11.60
CA GLY A 50 5.94 0.12 -12.02
C GLY A 50 6.92 -0.29 -10.93
N PHE A 51 6.58 -1.27 -10.11
CA PHE A 51 7.42 -1.71 -9.02
C PHE A 51 8.28 -2.93 -9.36
N LEU A 52 7.99 -3.64 -10.46
CA LEU A 52 8.78 -4.81 -10.85
C LEU A 52 10.12 -4.39 -11.48
N SER A 53 11.20 -5.01 -11.03
CA SER A 53 12.51 -4.82 -11.64
C SER A 53 12.57 -5.54 -13.00
N GLN A 54 13.62 -5.27 -13.77
CA GLN A 54 13.81 -5.94 -15.05
C GLN A 54 13.94 -7.45 -14.89
N SER A 55 14.66 -7.91 -13.86
CA SER A 55 14.81 -9.33 -13.60
C SER A 55 13.47 -9.98 -13.18
N GLU A 56 12.66 -9.27 -12.42
CA GLU A 56 11.33 -9.75 -12.07
C GLU A 56 10.41 -9.84 -13.29
N GLN A 57 10.52 -8.87 -14.20
CA GLN A 57 9.76 -8.91 -15.45
C GLN A 57 10.16 -10.10 -16.33
N LYS A 58 11.45 -10.40 -16.36
CA LYS A 58 11.97 -11.58 -17.05
C LYS A 58 11.42 -12.85 -16.42
N LEU A 59 11.44 -12.93 -15.10
CA LEU A 59 10.92 -14.09 -14.36
C LEU A 59 9.44 -14.31 -14.69
N ALA A 60 8.69 -13.25 -14.89
CA ALA A 60 7.25 -13.29 -15.12
C ALA A 60 6.88 -13.66 -16.58
N GLU A 61 7.86 -13.98 -17.42
CA GLU A 61 7.59 -14.35 -18.82
C GLU A 61 6.97 -15.73 -18.99
N ASN A 62 7.02 -16.58 -17.95
CA ASN A 62 6.40 -17.89 -18.00
C ASN A 62 5.63 -18.18 -16.71
N SER A 63 4.78 -19.20 -16.74
CA SER A 63 3.87 -19.49 -15.63
C SER A 63 4.58 -19.89 -14.34
N GLN A 64 5.70 -20.61 -14.44
CA GLN A 64 6.48 -21.01 -13.27
C GLN A 64 7.11 -19.78 -12.60
N GLY A 65 7.62 -18.87 -13.41
CA GLY A 65 8.22 -17.63 -12.91
C GLY A 65 7.18 -16.74 -12.25
N VAL A 66 5.97 -16.64 -12.83
CA VAL A 66 4.87 -15.90 -12.24
C VAL A 66 4.53 -16.45 -10.86
N GLU A 67 4.39 -17.77 -10.76
CA GLU A 67 4.05 -18.41 -9.49
C GLU A 67 5.11 -18.15 -8.43
N LEU A 68 6.38 -18.29 -8.79
CA LEU A 68 7.49 -18.06 -7.89
C LEU A 68 7.53 -16.60 -7.45
N LEU A 69 7.37 -15.67 -8.38
CA LEU A 69 7.40 -14.24 -8.09
C LEU A 69 6.27 -13.84 -7.13
N LYS A 70 5.05 -14.34 -7.38
CA LYS A 70 3.91 -14.05 -6.50
C LYS A 70 4.15 -14.62 -5.11
N LYS A 71 4.73 -15.81 -5.00
CA LYS A 71 5.03 -16.43 -3.72
C LYS A 71 6.05 -15.62 -2.93
N VAL A 72 7.12 -15.17 -3.57
CA VAL A 72 8.14 -14.35 -2.92
C VAL A 72 7.53 -13.03 -2.44
N ARG A 73 6.76 -12.38 -3.31
CA ARG A 73 6.15 -11.10 -2.98
C ARG A 73 5.14 -11.22 -1.83
N THR A 74 4.32 -12.26 -1.85
CA THR A 74 3.35 -12.52 -0.78
C THR A 74 4.07 -12.78 0.54
N THR A 75 5.13 -13.58 0.51
CA THR A 75 5.89 -13.92 1.71
C THR A 75 6.54 -12.67 2.31
N LEU A 76 7.14 -11.82 1.47
CA LEU A 76 7.74 -10.58 1.93
C LEU A 76 6.70 -9.64 2.54
N PHE A 77 5.55 -9.52 1.90
CA PHE A 77 4.49 -8.66 2.40
C PHE A 77 3.96 -9.15 3.74
N GLU A 78 3.67 -10.45 3.85
CA GLU A 78 3.13 -11.01 5.09
C GLU A 78 4.12 -10.90 6.25
N SER A 79 5.41 -11.05 6.00
CA SER A 79 6.41 -10.93 7.06
C SER A 79 6.63 -9.48 7.52
N SER A 80 6.26 -8.49 6.72
CA SER A 80 6.43 -7.08 7.07
C SER A 80 5.11 -6.32 7.24
N ARG A 81 3.98 -7.02 7.16
CA ARG A 81 2.66 -6.40 7.20
C ARG A 81 2.41 -5.57 8.45
N SER A 82 2.82 -6.07 9.62
CA SER A 82 2.60 -5.35 10.87
C SER A 82 3.35 -4.02 10.90
N PHE A 83 4.51 -3.96 10.26
CA PHE A 83 5.27 -2.73 10.15
C PHE A 83 4.54 -1.72 9.26
N LEU A 84 3.99 -2.18 8.14
CA LEU A 84 3.18 -1.33 7.27
C LEU A 84 1.98 -0.75 8.03
N GLU A 85 1.29 -1.60 8.80
CA GLU A 85 0.14 -1.16 9.58
C GLU A 85 0.52 -0.10 10.61
N THR A 86 1.69 -0.24 11.23
CA THR A 86 2.21 0.77 12.15
C THR A 86 2.43 2.12 11.44
N LEU A 87 3.02 2.08 10.25
CA LEU A 87 3.24 3.30 9.46
C LEU A 87 1.91 4.00 9.11
N ILE A 88 0.90 3.23 8.74
CA ILE A 88 -0.43 3.78 8.43
C ILE A 88 -1.04 4.44 9.67
N LYS A 89 -0.93 3.79 10.82
CA LYS A 89 -1.47 4.31 12.08
C LYS A 89 -0.77 5.59 12.53
N GLU A 90 0.49 5.77 12.15
CA GLU A 90 1.22 7.02 12.44
C GLU A 90 0.69 8.19 11.60
N VAL A 91 0.14 7.90 10.43
CA VAL A 91 -0.45 8.94 9.58
C VAL A 91 -1.86 9.27 10.03
N VAL A 92 -2.66 8.26 10.32
CA VAL A 92 -4.06 8.44 10.71
C VAL A 92 -4.41 7.43 11.80
N ASP A 93 -4.98 7.94 12.90
CA ASP A 93 -5.32 7.12 14.06
C ASP A 93 -6.57 6.30 13.78
N VAL A 94 -6.37 5.04 13.39
CA VAL A 94 -7.45 4.11 13.07
C VAL A 94 -7.10 2.73 13.60
N GLU A 95 -8.12 1.93 13.85
CA GLU A 95 -7.95 0.50 14.09
C GLU A 95 -7.94 -0.20 12.75
N ILE A 96 -6.91 -1.02 12.49
CA ILE A 96 -6.83 -1.79 11.25
C ILE A 96 -7.46 -3.15 11.49
N ILE A 97 -8.51 -3.46 10.72
CA ILE A 97 -9.24 -4.71 10.84
C ILE A 97 -8.59 -5.79 9.98
N SER A 98 -8.23 -5.46 8.75
CA SER A 98 -7.61 -6.42 7.83
C SER A 98 -6.80 -5.68 6.78
N THR A 99 -5.76 -6.36 6.26
CA THR A 99 -4.89 -5.83 5.22
C THR A 99 -4.70 -6.92 4.17
N HIS A 100 -4.97 -6.57 2.91
CA HIS A 100 -4.84 -7.47 1.77
C HIS A 100 -3.95 -6.85 0.72
N SER A 101 -3.22 -7.70 0.01
CA SER A 101 -2.34 -7.26 -1.06
C SER A 101 -2.31 -8.29 -2.17
N ASP A 102 -2.27 -7.82 -3.40
CA ASP A 102 -2.07 -8.69 -4.55
C ASP A 102 -1.29 -7.96 -5.63
N VAL A 103 -0.66 -8.72 -6.50
CA VAL A 103 0.24 -8.23 -7.54
C VAL A 103 -0.20 -8.80 -8.87
N SER A 104 -0.32 -7.93 -9.89
CA SER A 104 -0.47 -8.36 -11.27
C SER A 104 0.92 -8.39 -11.92
N THR A 105 1.40 -9.58 -12.23
CA THR A 105 2.69 -9.71 -12.92
C THR A 105 2.58 -9.30 -14.39
N LYS A 106 1.37 -9.26 -14.92
CA LYS A 106 1.11 -8.85 -16.30
C LYS A 106 1.31 -7.34 -16.48
N THR A 107 0.81 -6.55 -15.54
CA THR A 107 0.84 -5.09 -15.65
C THR A 107 1.87 -4.43 -14.74
N GLY A 108 2.43 -5.16 -13.78
CA GLY A 108 3.31 -4.57 -12.77
C GLY A 108 2.56 -3.71 -11.77
N GLU A 109 1.29 -4.00 -11.56
CA GLU A 109 0.46 -3.27 -10.59
C GLU A 109 0.35 -4.06 -9.29
N LYS A 110 0.42 -3.33 -8.17
CA LYS A 110 0.17 -3.89 -6.84
C LYS A 110 -0.98 -3.11 -6.21
N ILE A 111 -1.90 -3.84 -5.58
CA ILE A 111 -3.02 -3.24 -4.85
C ILE A 111 -2.93 -3.67 -3.40
N ILE A 112 -3.03 -2.71 -2.48
CA ILE A 112 -3.17 -2.96 -1.05
C ILE A 112 -4.53 -2.41 -0.64
N VAL A 113 -5.32 -3.23 0.06
CA VAL A 113 -6.63 -2.82 0.57
C VAL A 113 -6.65 -3.04 2.08
N ILE A 114 -6.91 -1.97 2.81
CA ILE A 114 -6.95 -1.99 4.28
C ILE A 114 -8.36 -1.64 4.73
N THR A 115 -8.97 -2.53 5.52
CA THR A 115 -10.24 -2.24 6.17
C THR A 115 -9.94 -1.69 7.56
N VAL A 116 -10.57 -0.55 7.90
CA VAL A 116 -10.41 0.07 9.21
C VAL A 116 -11.72 -0.02 10.00
N GLY A 117 -11.64 0.25 11.31
CA GLY A 117 -12.75 0.01 12.24
C GLY A 117 -13.85 1.06 12.25
N GLU A 118 -13.84 1.99 11.32
CA GLU A 118 -14.82 3.07 11.25
C GLU A 118 -14.95 3.59 9.83
N ASN A 119 -15.97 4.39 9.56
CA ASN A 119 -16.08 5.07 8.27
C ASN A 119 -15.10 6.26 8.27
N LEU A 120 -13.88 5.97 7.86
CA LEU A 120 -12.79 6.96 7.88
C LEU A 120 -13.08 8.12 6.94
N GLU A 121 -13.65 7.83 5.78
CA GLU A 121 -13.98 8.88 4.81
C GLU A 121 -14.91 9.91 5.41
N GLU A 122 -15.95 9.46 6.09
CA GLU A 122 -16.89 10.35 6.76
C GLU A 122 -16.23 11.17 7.86
N ARG A 123 -15.38 10.51 8.68
CA ARG A 123 -14.69 11.18 9.80
C ARG A 123 -13.79 12.32 9.32
N ILE A 124 -13.02 12.09 8.27
CA ILE A 124 -12.03 13.07 7.80
C ILE A 124 -12.59 14.09 6.82
N SER A 125 -13.81 13.87 6.33
CA SER A 125 -14.46 14.80 5.41
C SER A 125 -15.18 15.93 6.13
N GLN A 126 -15.13 15.94 7.45
CA GLN A 126 -15.83 16.97 8.26
C GLN A 126 -15.01 18.20 8.61
#